data_a05d2f3e3e438d85cdcbe99c0079c9c9
#
_entry.id   a05d2f3e3e438d85cdcbe99c0079c9c9
#
_cell.length_a   1.000
_cell.length_b   1.000
_cell.length_c   1.000
_cell.angle_alpha   90.00
_cell.angle_beta   90.00
_cell.angle_gamma   90.00
#
_symmetry.space_group_name_H-M   'P 1'
#
loop_
_entity.id
_entity.type
_entity.pdbx_description
1 polymer ?
#
loop_
_entity_poly.entity_id
_entity_poly.type
_entity_poly.pdbx_seq_one_letter_code
_entity_poly.pdbx_strand_id
1 'polypeptide(L)'
;MLKAYSLYLEKSSVRRPLLIADLNETYIDRLLQQENISNRLKRHLFYPGYIHNADLATLYNAAFAFLYPSLRESFGIPLVEAMACGTPVITGNTSSMPEVGGPDILAADPCRPEEIAGAVLRLENEDALYRQQREYGLLRARQFSWKKTADELIQVYQSLDIINDLRP
;
A
#
# COMPACT_ATOMS: atom_id res chain seq x y z
N MET A 1 -2.79 -4.53 11.02
CA MET A 1 -3.76 -4.65 9.90
C MET A 1 -5.05 -5.36 10.31
N LEU A 2 -5.07 -6.61 10.80
CA LEU A 2 -6.32 -7.35 11.11
C LEU A 2 -7.21 -6.65 12.15
N LYS A 3 -6.62 -6.00 13.17
CA LYS A 3 -7.38 -5.14 14.12
C LYS A 3 -8.09 -3.98 13.41
N ALA A 4 -7.38 -3.29 12.53
CA ALA A 4 -7.96 -2.19 11.76
C ALA A 4 -9.13 -2.68 10.89
N TYR A 5 -8.96 -3.83 10.25
CA TYR A 5 -10.01 -4.42 9.44
C TYR A 5 -11.23 -4.87 10.27
N SER A 6 -11.01 -5.41 11.48
CA SER A 6 -12.11 -5.73 12.41
C SER A 6 -12.92 -4.47 12.75
N LEU A 7 -12.24 -3.37 13.10
CA LEU A 7 -12.88 -2.08 13.40
C LEU A 7 -13.63 -1.51 12.20
N TYR A 8 -13.07 -1.66 11.00
CA TYR A 8 -13.75 -1.27 9.76
C TYR A 8 -15.06 -2.04 9.58
N LEU A 9 -15.05 -3.37 9.72
CA LEU A 9 -16.24 -4.19 9.56
C LEU A 9 -17.36 -3.90 10.58
N GLU A 10 -17.01 -3.44 11.77
CA GLU A 10 -17.98 -3.04 12.79
C GLU A 10 -18.77 -1.79 12.39
N LYS A 11 -18.13 -0.89 11.63
CA LYS A 11 -18.67 0.43 11.29
C LYS A 11 -19.15 0.54 9.84
N SER A 12 -18.63 -0.30 8.95
CA SER A 12 -18.97 -0.27 7.52
C SER A 12 -20.33 -0.95 7.25
N SER A 13 -21.14 -0.29 6.44
CA SER A 13 -22.37 -0.89 5.89
C SER A 13 -22.10 -1.80 4.69
N VAL A 14 -21.01 -1.54 3.96
CA VAL A 14 -20.64 -2.27 2.72
C VAL A 14 -19.88 -3.55 3.03
N ARG A 15 -19.00 -3.53 4.04
CA ARG A 15 -18.20 -4.68 4.50
C ARG A 15 -17.36 -5.30 3.38
N ARG A 16 -16.56 -4.48 2.71
CA ARG A 16 -15.67 -4.95 1.62
C ARG A 16 -14.73 -6.04 2.12
N PRO A 17 -14.49 -7.10 1.32
CA PRO A 17 -13.53 -8.13 1.70
C PRO A 17 -12.09 -7.59 1.72
N LEU A 18 -11.23 -8.21 2.54
CA LEU A 18 -9.80 -7.94 2.57
C LEU A 18 -9.03 -9.09 1.92
N LEU A 19 -8.28 -8.77 0.86
CA LEU A 19 -7.33 -9.70 0.27
C LEU A 19 -5.95 -9.47 0.88
N ILE A 20 -5.29 -10.55 1.31
CA ILE A 20 -3.95 -10.54 1.89
C ILE A 20 -3.08 -11.53 1.10
N ALA A 21 -2.10 -11.00 0.38
CA ALA A 21 -1.14 -11.80 -0.36
C ALA A 21 -0.14 -12.51 0.56
N ASP A 22 0.47 -13.57 0.06
CA ASP A 22 1.57 -14.31 0.69
C ASP A 22 1.30 -14.89 2.08
N LEU A 23 0.05 -14.98 2.49
CA LEU A 23 -0.35 -15.63 3.73
C LEU A 23 -1.15 -16.92 3.46
N ASN A 24 -1.09 -17.84 4.43
CA ASN A 24 -1.89 -19.05 4.45
C ASN A 24 -2.82 -19.09 5.67
N GLU A 25 -3.76 -20.02 5.65
CA GLU A 25 -4.77 -20.16 6.71
C GLU A 25 -4.16 -20.35 8.09
N THR A 26 -3.15 -21.19 8.22
CA THR A 26 -2.48 -21.47 9.50
C THR A 26 -1.88 -20.21 10.12
N TYR A 27 -1.29 -19.35 9.28
CA TYR A 27 -0.70 -18.10 9.73
C TYR A 27 -1.79 -17.10 10.16
N ILE A 28 -2.88 -17.01 9.38
CA ILE A 28 -4.05 -16.18 9.74
C ILE A 28 -4.64 -16.62 11.07
N ASP A 29 -4.83 -17.92 11.30
CA ASP A 29 -5.37 -18.45 12.56
C ASP A 29 -4.49 -18.06 13.75
N ARG A 30 -3.18 -18.19 13.58
CA ARG A 30 -2.21 -17.76 14.62
C ARG A 30 -2.34 -16.28 14.93
N LEU A 31 -2.41 -15.43 13.92
CA LEU A 31 -2.55 -13.98 14.09
C LEU A 31 -3.86 -13.62 14.79
N LEU A 32 -4.98 -14.22 14.39
CA LEU A 32 -6.28 -13.97 15.01
C LEU A 32 -6.26 -14.35 16.51
N GLN A 33 -5.63 -15.47 16.84
CA GLN A 33 -5.49 -15.92 18.20
C GLN A 33 -4.58 -14.98 19.03
N GLN A 34 -3.41 -14.64 18.50
CA GLN A 34 -2.45 -13.76 19.18
C GLN A 34 -3.03 -12.36 19.45
N GLU A 35 -3.81 -11.84 18.52
CA GLU A 35 -4.40 -10.51 18.60
C GLU A 35 -5.79 -10.51 19.27
N ASN A 36 -6.26 -11.68 19.74
CA ASN A 36 -7.59 -11.87 20.34
C ASN A 36 -8.74 -11.36 19.44
N ILE A 37 -8.63 -11.64 18.13
CA ILE A 37 -9.63 -11.27 17.14
C ILE A 37 -10.55 -12.46 16.86
N SER A 38 -11.85 -12.21 16.75
CA SER A 38 -12.84 -13.24 16.46
C SER A 38 -12.58 -13.96 15.14
N ASN A 39 -12.64 -15.30 15.14
CA ASN A 39 -12.56 -16.11 13.93
C ASN A 39 -13.66 -15.81 12.89
N ARG A 40 -14.73 -15.10 13.28
CA ARG A 40 -15.76 -14.62 12.35
C ARG A 40 -15.19 -13.68 11.29
N LEU A 41 -14.02 -13.06 11.55
CA LEU A 41 -13.32 -12.23 10.57
C LEU A 41 -12.94 -13.00 9.30
N LYS A 42 -12.60 -14.30 9.42
CA LYS A 42 -12.13 -15.15 8.31
C LYS A 42 -13.07 -15.16 7.11
N ARG A 43 -14.38 -15.09 7.32
CA ARG A 43 -15.38 -15.07 6.22
C ARG A 43 -15.27 -13.86 5.29
N HIS A 44 -14.55 -12.82 5.71
CA HIS A 44 -14.31 -11.60 4.95
C HIS A 44 -12.86 -11.50 4.46
N LEU A 45 -12.02 -12.50 4.74
CA LEU A 45 -10.62 -12.55 4.33
C LEU A 45 -10.46 -13.46 3.12
N PHE A 46 -9.64 -12.99 2.16
CA PHE A 46 -9.13 -13.79 1.04
C PHE A 46 -7.61 -13.82 1.15
N TYR A 47 -7.04 -15.00 1.19
CA TYR A 47 -5.59 -15.23 1.27
C TYR A 47 -5.17 -16.26 0.24
N PRO A 48 -5.04 -15.85 -1.05
CA PRO A 48 -4.79 -16.75 -2.16
C PRO A 48 -3.37 -17.35 -2.17
N GLY A 49 -2.52 -16.98 -1.20
CA GLY A 49 -1.11 -17.33 -1.20
C GLY A 49 -0.30 -16.37 -2.07
N TYR A 50 0.69 -16.93 -2.78
CA TYR A 50 1.54 -16.16 -3.67
C TYR A 50 0.76 -15.64 -4.89
N ILE A 51 0.98 -14.36 -5.21
CA ILE A 51 0.40 -13.70 -6.38
C ILE A 51 1.53 -13.40 -7.36
N HIS A 52 1.40 -13.85 -8.60
CA HIS A 52 2.39 -13.58 -9.65
C HIS A 52 2.41 -12.09 -10.00
N ASN A 53 3.60 -11.56 -10.28
CA ASN A 53 3.76 -10.14 -10.67
C ASN A 53 2.90 -9.74 -11.86
N ALA A 54 2.65 -10.66 -12.80
CA ALA A 54 1.78 -10.41 -13.96
C ALA A 54 0.33 -10.11 -13.57
N ASP A 55 -0.13 -10.58 -12.41
CA ASP A 55 -1.51 -10.43 -11.94
C ASP A 55 -1.70 -9.21 -11.03
N LEU A 56 -0.60 -8.62 -10.50
CA LEU A 56 -0.66 -7.52 -9.55
C LEU A 56 -1.40 -6.31 -10.10
N ALA A 57 -1.14 -5.92 -11.35
CA ALA A 57 -1.82 -4.78 -11.96
C ALA A 57 -3.34 -5.00 -12.04
N THR A 58 -3.78 -6.24 -12.34
CA THR A 58 -5.20 -6.59 -12.37
C THR A 58 -5.82 -6.47 -10.98
N LEU A 59 -5.12 -6.96 -9.96
CA LEU A 59 -5.57 -6.86 -8.57
C LEU A 59 -5.66 -5.42 -8.09
N TYR A 60 -4.64 -4.60 -8.34
CA TYR A 60 -4.68 -3.19 -8.00
C TYR A 60 -5.87 -2.49 -8.68
N ASN A 61 -6.06 -2.69 -9.99
CA ASN A 61 -7.18 -2.08 -10.71
C ASN A 61 -8.57 -2.53 -10.19
N ALA A 62 -8.69 -3.76 -9.70
CA ALA A 62 -9.94 -4.29 -9.15
C ALA A 62 -10.16 -3.90 -7.67
N ALA A 63 -9.11 -3.50 -6.96
CA ALA A 63 -9.20 -3.16 -5.56
C ALA A 63 -9.89 -1.81 -5.33
N PHE A 64 -10.73 -1.75 -4.31
CA PHE A 64 -11.30 -0.49 -3.82
C PHE A 64 -10.22 0.44 -3.26
N ALA A 65 -9.30 -0.09 -2.46
CA ALA A 65 -8.16 0.61 -1.90
C ALA A 65 -7.02 -0.37 -1.63
N PHE A 66 -5.79 0.11 -1.68
CA PHE A 66 -4.60 -0.62 -1.28
C PHE A 66 -4.15 -0.17 0.10
N LEU A 67 -4.05 -1.11 1.04
CA LEU A 67 -3.63 -0.85 2.41
C LEU A 67 -2.17 -1.24 2.59
N TYR A 68 -1.31 -0.26 2.81
CA TYR A 68 0.13 -0.45 2.97
C TYR A 68 0.68 0.28 4.21
N PRO A 69 0.13 0.03 5.42
CA PRO A 69 0.59 0.67 6.64
C PRO A 69 1.88 0.02 7.15
N SER A 70 2.94 0.11 6.37
CA SER A 70 4.25 -0.41 6.74
C SER A 70 4.90 0.46 7.81
N LEU A 71 5.56 -0.17 8.78
CA LEU A 71 6.35 0.50 9.81
C LEU A 71 7.71 0.98 9.27
N ARG A 72 8.27 0.23 8.32
CA ARG A 72 9.60 0.51 7.78
C ARG A 72 9.75 -0.03 6.38
N GLU A 73 10.04 0.86 5.46
CA GLU A 73 10.37 0.56 4.07
C GLU A 73 11.58 1.38 3.62
N SER A 74 12.34 0.86 2.69
CA SER A 74 13.39 1.64 2.02
C SER A 74 12.82 2.57 0.94
N PHE A 75 11.77 2.13 0.22
CA PHE A 75 11.09 2.92 -0.80
C PHE A 75 9.57 2.65 -0.82
N GLY A 76 9.15 1.40 -0.99
CA GLY A 76 7.74 1.03 -1.07
C GLY A 76 7.22 0.97 -2.52
N ILE A 77 7.87 0.16 -3.36
CA ILE A 77 7.45 -0.06 -4.75
C ILE A 77 5.95 -0.37 -4.87
N PRO A 78 5.34 -1.25 -4.03
CA PRO A 78 3.91 -1.55 -4.10
C PRO A 78 3.00 -0.32 -3.96
N LEU A 79 3.44 0.70 -3.21
CA LEU A 79 2.73 1.97 -3.09
C LEU A 79 2.61 2.67 -4.45
N VAL A 80 3.72 2.76 -5.19
CA VAL A 80 3.77 3.40 -6.50
C VAL A 80 2.99 2.59 -7.55
N GLU A 81 3.07 1.26 -7.48
CA GLU A 81 2.32 0.36 -8.38
C GLU A 81 0.81 0.53 -8.22
N ALA A 82 0.31 0.54 -6.98
CA ALA A 82 -1.11 0.77 -6.71
C ALA A 82 -1.56 2.16 -7.19
N MET A 83 -0.77 3.22 -6.91
CA MET A 83 -1.03 4.57 -7.40
C MET A 83 -1.06 4.64 -8.93
N ALA A 84 -0.13 3.94 -9.62
CA ALA A 84 -0.08 3.89 -11.08
C ALA A 84 -1.31 3.20 -11.70
N CYS A 85 -1.94 2.30 -10.97
CA CYS A 85 -3.21 1.67 -11.35
C CYS A 85 -4.44 2.54 -11.00
N GLY A 86 -4.25 3.70 -10.40
CA GLY A 86 -5.35 4.56 -9.95
C GLY A 86 -6.11 4.01 -8.75
N THR A 87 -5.48 3.14 -7.97
CA THR A 87 -6.06 2.60 -6.74
C THR A 87 -5.76 3.57 -5.61
N PRO A 88 -6.75 4.06 -4.85
CA PRO A 88 -6.52 4.83 -3.64
C PRO A 88 -5.64 4.05 -2.66
N VAL A 89 -4.65 4.72 -2.10
CA VAL A 89 -3.72 4.07 -1.16
C VAL A 89 -3.84 4.67 0.22
N ILE A 90 -3.87 3.80 1.24
CA ILE A 90 -3.70 4.15 2.64
C ILE A 90 -2.37 3.59 3.10
N THR A 91 -1.43 4.48 3.41
CA THR A 91 -0.04 4.11 3.74
C THR A 91 0.32 4.44 5.19
N GLY A 92 1.48 3.99 5.64
CA GLY A 92 2.05 4.44 6.91
C GLY A 92 2.52 5.89 6.85
N ASN A 93 2.54 6.56 7.99
CA ASN A 93 3.07 7.91 8.15
C ASN A 93 4.55 7.94 8.58
N THR A 94 5.25 6.82 8.42
CA THR A 94 6.62 6.60 8.89
C THR A 94 7.54 6.18 7.75
N SER A 95 8.85 6.25 8.01
CA SER A 95 9.92 5.82 7.06
C SER A 95 9.84 6.59 5.73
N SER A 96 10.02 5.92 4.60
CA SER A 96 9.94 6.50 3.25
C SER A 96 8.51 6.76 2.76
N MET A 97 7.50 6.27 3.48
CA MET A 97 6.10 6.31 3.00
C MET A 97 5.58 7.74 2.74
N PRO A 98 5.78 8.74 3.64
CA PRO A 98 5.37 10.11 3.38
C PRO A 98 6.11 10.74 2.20
N GLU A 99 7.40 10.44 2.03
CA GLU A 99 8.20 10.93 0.91
C GLU A 99 7.71 10.37 -0.42
N VAL A 100 7.53 9.05 -0.50
CA VAL A 100 7.08 8.38 -1.74
C VAL A 100 5.62 8.67 -2.03
N GLY A 101 4.76 8.62 -1.04
CA GLY A 101 3.33 8.90 -1.18
C GLY A 101 3.04 10.36 -1.49
N GLY A 102 3.85 11.28 -0.95
CA GLY A 102 3.69 12.73 -1.09
C GLY A 102 2.68 13.31 -0.10
N PRO A 103 2.49 14.66 -0.13
CA PRO A 103 1.79 15.38 0.93
C PRO A 103 0.28 15.09 1.03
N ASP A 104 -0.36 14.71 -0.06
CA ASP A 104 -1.82 14.53 -0.10
C ASP A 104 -2.26 13.06 -0.06
N ILE A 105 -1.31 12.13 0.16
CA ILE A 105 -1.64 10.71 0.35
C ILE A 105 -2.38 10.49 1.68
N LEU A 106 -3.31 9.54 1.70
CA LEU A 106 -3.91 9.11 2.95
C LEU A 106 -2.88 8.32 3.76
N ALA A 107 -2.37 8.94 4.82
CA ALA A 107 -1.43 8.32 5.73
C ALA A 107 -2.08 8.09 7.11
N ALA A 108 -1.72 6.98 7.75
CA ALA A 108 -2.17 6.61 9.09
C ALA A 108 -0.99 6.08 9.90
N ASP A 109 -1.03 6.22 11.20
CA ASP A 109 -0.04 5.57 12.08
C ASP A 109 -0.22 4.04 12.00
N PRO A 110 0.80 3.28 11.55
CA PRO A 110 0.73 1.83 11.45
C PRO A 110 0.42 1.12 12.77
N CYS A 111 0.73 1.76 13.89
CA CYS A 111 0.47 1.25 15.25
C CYS A 111 -0.94 1.60 15.76
N ARG A 112 -1.73 2.38 15.01
CA ARG A 112 -3.07 2.80 15.39
C ARG A 112 -4.13 2.22 14.45
N PRO A 113 -4.70 1.06 14.78
CA PRO A 113 -5.73 0.40 13.96
C PRO A 113 -6.94 1.29 13.66
N GLU A 114 -7.28 2.19 14.58
CA GLU A 114 -8.41 3.12 14.46
C GLU A 114 -8.20 4.13 13.33
N GLU A 115 -6.97 4.61 13.14
CA GLU A 115 -6.63 5.55 12.07
C GLU A 115 -6.73 4.88 10.70
N ILE A 116 -6.21 3.65 10.58
CA ILE A 116 -6.29 2.87 9.34
C ILE A 116 -7.77 2.58 9.00
N ALA A 117 -8.55 2.10 9.97
CA ALA A 117 -9.97 1.83 9.78
C ALA A 117 -10.74 3.10 9.41
N GLY A 118 -10.44 4.21 10.07
CA GLY A 118 -11.02 5.52 9.79
C GLY A 118 -10.73 6.00 8.37
N ALA A 119 -9.50 5.80 7.87
CA ALA A 119 -9.14 6.16 6.51
C ALA A 119 -9.92 5.34 5.47
N VAL A 120 -10.11 4.03 5.69
CA VAL A 120 -10.93 3.18 4.80
C VAL A 120 -12.39 3.65 4.81
N LEU A 121 -12.96 3.94 5.98
CA LEU A 121 -14.34 4.42 6.12
C LEU A 121 -14.53 5.79 5.45
N ARG A 122 -13.55 6.68 5.51
CA ARG A 122 -13.60 7.95 4.80
C ARG A 122 -13.65 7.74 3.29
N LEU A 123 -12.78 6.88 2.74
CA LEU A 123 -12.84 6.53 1.30
C LEU A 123 -14.19 5.93 0.91
N GLU A 124 -14.80 5.14 1.80
CA GLU A 124 -16.10 4.50 1.54
C GLU A 124 -17.26 5.49 1.55
N ASN A 125 -17.21 6.50 2.41
CA ASN A 125 -18.34 7.42 2.65
C ASN A 125 -18.19 8.77 1.93
N GLU A 126 -16.99 9.10 1.44
CA GLU A 126 -16.67 10.39 0.82
C GLU A 126 -16.27 10.18 -0.65
N ASP A 127 -17.22 10.11 -1.57
CA ASP A 127 -16.95 9.92 -3.01
C ASP A 127 -15.98 10.94 -3.60
N ALA A 128 -16.02 12.19 -3.12
CA ALA A 128 -15.10 13.22 -3.55
C ALA A 128 -13.66 12.90 -3.14
N LEU A 129 -13.44 12.44 -1.91
CA LEU A 129 -12.14 12.00 -1.42
C LEU A 129 -11.63 10.80 -2.20
N TYR A 130 -12.50 9.82 -2.47
CA TYR A 130 -12.14 8.64 -3.27
C TYR A 130 -11.62 9.02 -4.65
N ARG A 131 -12.34 9.90 -5.37
CA ARG A 131 -11.90 10.39 -6.69
C ARG A 131 -10.61 11.21 -6.59
N GLN A 132 -10.49 12.10 -5.61
CA GLN A 132 -9.28 12.88 -5.39
C GLN A 132 -8.06 11.98 -5.16
N GLN A 133 -8.17 10.95 -4.34
CA GLN A 133 -7.06 10.04 -4.05
C GLN A 133 -6.65 9.20 -5.29
N ARG A 134 -7.60 8.83 -6.13
CA ARG A 134 -7.30 8.18 -7.42
C ARG A 134 -6.51 9.10 -8.35
N GLU A 135 -6.98 10.31 -8.56
CA GLU A 135 -6.33 11.29 -9.43
C GLU A 135 -4.95 11.68 -8.91
N TYR A 136 -4.87 11.94 -7.60
CA TYR A 136 -3.62 12.25 -6.95
C TYR A 136 -2.59 11.11 -7.13
N GLY A 137 -2.98 9.87 -6.87
CA GLY A 137 -2.12 8.70 -7.02
C GLY A 137 -1.58 8.57 -8.44
N LEU A 138 -2.43 8.70 -9.46
CA LEU A 138 -2.02 8.64 -10.86
C LEU A 138 -1.00 9.73 -11.22
N LEU A 139 -1.19 10.96 -10.73
CA LEU A 139 -0.26 12.07 -10.96
C LEU A 139 1.06 11.83 -10.21
N ARG A 140 0.98 11.37 -8.97
CA ARG A 140 2.16 11.09 -8.14
C ARG A 140 3.03 9.98 -8.72
N ALA A 141 2.42 8.87 -9.15
CA ALA A 141 3.12 7.73 -9.74
C ALA A 141 3.94 8.09 -10.98
N ARG A 142 3.48 9.07 -11.80
CA ARG A 142 4.22 9.54 -12.99
C ARG A 142 5.57 10.18 -12.67
N GLN A 143 5.82 10.58 -11.43
CA GLN A 143 7.08 11.16 -11.00
C GLN A 143 8.19 10.10 -10.84
N PHE A 144 7.81 8.82 -10.83
CA PHE A 144 8.72 7.69 -10.66
C PHE A 144 8.84 6.90 -11.96
N SER A 145 10.08 6.62 -12.37
CA SER A 145 10.33 5.70 -13.48
C SER A 145 11.73 5.10 -13.36
N TRP A 146 11.87 3.87 -13.79
CA TRP A 146 13.17 3.21 -13.82
C TRP A 146 14.18 3.94 -14.69
N LYS A 147 13.71 4.55 -15.79
CA LYS A 147 14.57 5.37 -16.65
C LYS A 147 15.14 6.55 -15.87
N LYS A 148 14.30 7.32 -15.19
CA LYS A 148 14.73 8.47 -14.38
C LYS A 148 15.73 8.04 -13.30
N THR A 149 15.44 6.96 -12.60
CA THR A 149 16.32 6.39 -11.57
C THR A 149 17.70 6.02 -12.16
N ALA A 150 17.72 5.37 -13.33
CA ALA A 150 18.96 5.03 -13.99
C ALA A 150 19.75 6.26 -14.44
N ASP A 151 19.08 7.26 -15.04
CA ASP A 151 19.70 8.51 -15.48
C ASP A 151 20.32 9.27 -14.29
N GLU A 152 19.60 9.37 -13.16
CA GLU A 152 20.09 10.02 -11.94
C GLU A 152 21.26 9.26 -11.32
N LEU A 153 21.21 7.93 -11.30
CA LEU A 153 22.31 7.09 -10.79
C LEU A 153 23.59 7.26 -11.63
N ILE A 154 23.44 7.30 -12.97
CA ILE A 154 24.58 7.57 -13.88
C ILE A 154 25.20 8.93 -13.57
N GLN A 155 24.40 9.97 -13.36
CA GLN A 155 24.90 11.30 -12.99
C GLN A 155 25.70 11.28 -11.69
N VAL A 156 25.24 10.55 -10.68
CA VAL A 156 25.98 10.38 -9.41
C VAL A 156 27.33 9.71 -9.66
N TYR A 157 27.36 8.62 -10.43
CA TYR A 157 28.64 7.95 -10.76
C TYR A 157 29.59 8.85 -11.55
N GLN A 158 29.08 9.65 -12.48
CA GLN A 158 29.87 10.61 -13.25
C GLN A 158 30.45 11.71 -12.34
N SER A 159 29.70 12.19 -11.36
CA SER A 159 30.16 13.22 -10.42
C SER A 159 31.23 12.73 -9.46
N LEU A 160 31.33 11.43 -9.24
CA LEU A 160 32.37 10.83 -8.38
C LEU A 160 33.66 10.45 -9.14
N ASP A 161 33.75 10.82 -10.44
CA ASP A 161 34.89 10.46 -11.32
C ASP A 161 35.21 8.95 -11.44
N ILE A 162 34.39 8.11 -10.82
CA ILE A 162 34.62 6.64 -10.79
C ILE A 162 34.61 6.04 -12.22
N ILE A 163 33.83 6.64 -13.15
CA ILE A 163 33.76 6.14 -14.52
C ILE A 163 34.98 6.48 -15.34
N ASN A 164 35.72 7.52 -14.99
CA ASN A 164 36.95 7.92 -15.71
C ASN A 164 38.08 6.93 -15.49
N ASP A 165 38.16 6.29 -14.33
CA ASP A 165 39.19 5.27 -13.99
C ASP A 165 38.87 3.87 -14.57
N LEU A 166 37.68 3.65 -15.10
CA LEU A 166 37.24 2.36 -15.68
C LEU A 166 37.34 2.31 -17.22
N ARG A 167 37.81 3.36 -17.86
CA ARG A 167 38.09 3.33 -19.31
C ARG A 167 39.44 2.69 -19.58
N PRO A 168 39.50 1.64 -20.41
CA PRO A 168 40.77 1.00 -20.77
C PRO A 168 41.71 1.93 -21.55
#